data_de3185d028b59cde940805dfcf0ea019
#
_entry.id   de3185d028b59cde940805dfcf0ea019
#
_cell.length_a   1.000
_cell.length_b   1.000
_cell.length_c   1.000
_cell.angle_alpha   90.00
_cell.angle_beta   90.00
_cell.angle_gamma   90.00
#
_symmetry.space_group_name_H-M   'P 1'
#
loop_
_entity.id
_entity.type
_entity.pdbx_description
1 polymer ?
#
loop_
_entity_poly.entity_id
_entity_poly.type
_entity_poly.pdbx_seq_one_letter_code
_entity_poly.pdbx_strand_id
1 'polypeptide(L)'
;MNITFSDNLRRFRLAKKLTQEQVADSLRVSAQSVSRWETSTTLPDVMLLPEIARLYGVLVDDLFKPSPKGYQNNAQRLMAVYESSRKPEDFLAAADEFEKLFRTDAATADDWRVYGVIHEYMVYYCIEKATGSYQHAMELARGSDAEMYHRARRQSILLRCRIGQGADCIREQEAVTREHPDNEAAHVDLAHALFFGGQAERCLQVCEEALLTFPEEGMLHVYAGDACRKLKRYEEAFPHWEAAVRLDDKYLDAMYSMAFCRGDLGQFDKAADIWEGIARRLDARGLEIEAQWPRNMAEKCRAQAK
;
A
#
# COMPACT_ATOMS: atom_id res chain seq x y z
N MET A 1 -33.16 35.53 2.31
CA MET A 1 -33.28 34.17 2.86
C MET A 1 -32.28 33.28 2.18
N ASN A 2 -31.67 32.31 2.94
CA ASN A 2 -30.59 31.48 2.40
C ASN A 2 -31.19 30.31 1.59
N ILE A 3 -31.35 30.50 0.28
CA ILE A 3 -31.91 29.52 -0.69
C ILE A 3 -31.15 28.17 -0.53
N THR A 4 -29.86 28.21 -0.31
CA THR A 4 -29.00 27.02 -0.13
C THR A 4 -29.43 26.13 1.04
N PHE A 5 -29.84 26.71 2.17
CA PHE A 5 -30.28 25.94 3.35
C PHE A 5 -31.57 25.16 3.07
N SER A 6 -32.56 25.81 2.49
CA SER A 6 -33.85 25.20 2.16
C SER A 6 -33.75 24.11 1.10
N ASP A 7 -32.92 24.35 0.07
CA ASP A 7 -32.61 23.36 -0.95
C ASP A 7 -31.91 22.13 -0.35
N ASN A 8 -31.01 22.34 0.62
CA ASN A 8 -30.33 21.26 1.32
C ASN A 8 -31.29 20.42 2.18
N LEU A 9 -32.22 21.07 2.92
CA LEU A 9 -33.22 20.34 3.71
C LEU A 9 -34.05 19.42 2.81
N ARG A 10 -34.57 19.94 1.69
CA ARG A 10 -35.35 19.17 0.73
C ARG A 10 -34.55 18.03 0.13
N ARG A 11 -33.30 18.30 -0.29
CA ARG A 11 -32.40 17.31 -0.87
C ARG A 11 -32.10 16.17 0.09
N PHE A 12 -31.71 16.47 1.35
CA PHE A 12 -31.41 15.45 2.37
C PHE A 12 -32.63 14.61 2.71
N ARG A 13 -33.83 15.22 2.79
CA ARG A 13 -35.08 14.49 2.95
C ARG A 13 -35.32 13.50 1.82
N LEU A 14 -35.21 13.95 0.57
CA LEU A 14 -35.42 13.11 -0.61
C LEU A 14 -34.38 11.99 -0.70
N ALA A 15 -33.11 12.27 -0.35
CA ALA A 15 -32.06 11.27 -0.30
C ALA A 15 -32.35 10.15 0.72
N LYS A 16 -33.04 10.50 1.83
CA LYS A 16 -33.52 9.51 2.83
C LYS A 16 -34.86 8.88 2.46
N LYS A 17 -35.45 9.24 1.30
CA LYS A 17 -36.78 8.78 0.84
C LYS A 17 -37.91 9.08 1.86
N LEU A 18 -37.76 10.16 2.65
CA LEU A 18 -38.74 10.57 3.64
C LEU A 18 -39.76 11.53 3.02
N THR A 19 -41.03 11.44 3.49
CA THR A 19 -42.05 12.46 3.22
C THR A 19 -41.89 13.64 4.19
N GLN A 20 -42.52 14.78 3.89
CA GLN A 20 -42.54 15.90 4.82
C GLN A 20 -43.24 15.57 6.13
N GLU A 21 -44.27 14.73 6.09
CA GLU A 21 -44.98 14.21 7.25
C GLU A 21 -44.05 13.34 8.13
N GLN A 22 -43.29 12.43 7.56
CA GLN A 22 -42.34 11.58 8.30
C GLN A 22 -41.25 12.38 8.98
N VAL A 23 -40.74 13.44 8.34
CA VAL A 23 -39.79 14.37 8.96
C VAL A 23 -40.47 15.14 10.09
N ALA A 24 -41.68 15.62 9.87
CA ALA A 24 -42.47 16.36 10.87
C ALA A 24 -42.72 15.52 12.14
N ASP A 25 -43.12 14.25 11.95
CA ASP A 25 -43.34 13.31 13.05
C ASP A 25 -42.05 13.06 13.83
N SER A 26 -40.92 12.86 13.11
CA SER A 26 -39.61 12.59 13.72
C SER A 26 -39.09 13.78 14.55
N LEU A 27 -39.36 15.01 14.10
CA LEU A 27 -38.94 16.26 14.74
C LEU A 27 -40.01 16.85 15.67
N ARG A 28 -41.18 16.22 15.80
CA ARG A 28 -42.34 16.67 16.58
C ARG A 28 -42.81 18.10 16.20
N VAL A 29 -42.87 18.35 14.90
CA VAL A 29 -43.35 19.61 14.32
C VAL A 29 -44.49 19.33 13.33
N SER A 30 -45.11 20.38 12.77
CA SER A 30 -46.11 20.19 11.72
C SER A 30 -45.47 19.98 10.35
N ALA A 31 -46.10 19.19 9.48
CA ALA A 31 -45.68 19.03 8.08
C ALA A 31 -45.64 20.38 7.33
N GLN A 32 -46.51 21.30 7.72
CA GLN A 32 -46.52 22.66 7.20
C GLN A 32 -45.25 23.44 7.59
N SER A 33 -44.69 23.21 8.79
CA SER A 33 -43.40 23.79 9.20
C SER A 33 -42.27 23.29 8.31
N VAL A 34 -42.18 21.98 8.08
CA VAL A 34 -41.19 21.36 7.19
C VAL A 34 -41.29 21.93 5.78
N SER A 35 -42.51 22.02 5.25
CA SER A 35 -42.78 22.62 3.92
C SER A 35 -42.30 24.06 3.84
N ARG A 36 -42.56 24.89 4.89
CA ARG A 36 -42.11 26.29 4.94
C ARG A 36 -40.59 26.42 4.99
N TRP A 37 -39.91 25.50 5.67
CA TRP A 37 -38.44 25.47 5.70
C TRP A 37 -37.86 25.13 4.32
N GLU A 38 -38.43 24.15 3.64
CA GLU A 38 -38.00 23.73 2.31
C GLU A 38 -38.34 24.74 1.18
N THR A 39 -39.31 25.63 1.43
CA THR A 39 -39.68 26.71 0.50
C THR A 39 -39.07 28.08 0.87
N SER A 40 -38.12 28.09 1.82
CA SER A 40 -37.48 29.34 2.32
C SER A 40 -38.46 30.37 2.91
N THR A 41 -39.67 29.95 3.28
CA THR A 41 -40.66 30.85 3.90
C THR A 41 -40.34 31.16 5.34
N THR A 42 -39.86 30.18 6.13
CA THR A 42 -39.36 30.28 7.47
C THR A 42 -38.13 29.44 7.67
N LEU A 43 -37.40 29.70 8.76
CA LEU A 43 -36.29 28.82 9.20
C LEU A 43 -36.76 27.98 10.41
N PRO A 44 -36.19 26.78 10.61
CA PRO A 44 -36.37 26.03 11.84
C PRO A 44 -35.72 26.76 12.99
N ASP A 45 -36.18 26.46 14.22
CA ASP A 45 -35.49 26.87 15.43
C ASP A 45 -34.07 26.36 15.44
N VAL A 46 -33.12 27.15 15.87
CA VAL A 46 -31.71 26.80 15.95
C VAL A 46 -31.47 25.51 16.77
N MET A 47 -32.32 25.32 17.82
CA MET A 47 -32.26 24.11 18.66
C MET A 47 -32.69 22.82 17.95
N LEU A 48 -33.40 22.91 16.83
CA LEU A 48 -33.79 21.78 16.00
C LEU A 48 -32.70 21.38 14.98
N LEU A 49 -31.72 22.23 14.71
CA LEU A 49 -30.70 21.96 13.70
C LEU A 49 -29.90 20.68 13.98
N PRO A 50 -29.49 20.39 15.24
CA PRO A 50 -28.81 19.11 15.55
C PRO A 50 -29.70 17.88 15.32
N GLU A 51 -31.00 17.96 15.58
CA GLU A 51 -31.96 16.88 15.37
C GLU A 51 -32.22 16.65 13.88
N ILE A 52 -32.37 17.72 13.10
CA ILE A 52 -32.48 17.69 11.64
C ILE A 52 -31.22 17.04 11.03
N ALA A 53 -30.03 17.48 11.45
CA ALA A 53 -28.78 16.95 10.97
C ALA A 53 -28.64 15.44 11.29
N ARG A 54 -29.03 15.02 12.50
CA ARG A 54 -29.04 13.61 12.92
C ARG A 54 -30.04 12.80 12.11
N LEU A 55 -31.26 13.30 11.88
CA LEU A 55 -32.29 12.61 11.10
C LEU A 55 -31.81 12.37 9.67
N TYR A 56 -31.14 13.35 9.07
CA TYR A 56 -30.60 13.25 7.72
C TYR A 56 -29.24 12.55 7.64
N GLY A 57 -28.55 12.34 8.78
CA GLY A 57 -27.24 11.72 8.84
C GLY A 57 -26.13 12.61 8.28
N VAL A 58 -26.19 13.92 8.52
CA VAL A 58 -25.24 14.93 8.07
C VAL A 58 -24.77 15.79 9.26
N LEU A 59 -23.72 16.60 9.08
CA LEU A 59 -23.32 17.61 10.05
C LEU A 59 -24.24 18.84 9.98
N VAL A 60 -24.40 19.58 11.07
CA VAL A 60 -25.16 20.83 11.09
C VAL A 60 -24.64 21.81 10.03
N ASP A 61 -23.31 21.88 9.88
CA ASP A 61 -22.66 22.73 8.86
C ASP A 61 -23.09 22.37 7.44
N ASP A 62 -23.35 21.09 7.15
CA ASP A 62 -23.75 20.63 5.82
C ASP A 62 -25.14 21.16 5.40
N LEU A 63 -25.97 21.51 6.39
CA LEU A 63 -27.27 22.17 6.13
C LEU A 63 -27.11 23.55 5.50
N PHE A 64 -25.98 24.21 5.71
CA PHE A 64 -25.72 25.59 5.26
C PHE A 64 -24.73 25.68 4.09
N LYS A 65 -23.99 24.62 3.81
CA LYS A 65 -23.02 24.63 2.70
C LYS A 65 -23.73 24.70 1.35
N PRO A 66 -23.22 25.52 0.39
CA PRO A 66 -23.75 25.49 -0.96
C PRO A 66 -23.74 24.04 -1.48
N SER A 67 -24.91 23.58 -1.92
CA SER A 67 -24.96 22.28 -2.60
C SER A 67 -24.19 22.42 -3.91
N PRO A 68 -23.12 21.69 -4.11
CA PRO A 68 -22.58 21.58 -5.44
C PRO A 68 -23.67 20.85 -6.26
N LYS A 69 -24.24 21.51 -7.23
CA LYS A 69 -25.10 20.87 -8.21
C LYS A 69 -24.23 19.79 -8.88
N GLY A 70 -24.39 18.54 -8.51
CA GLY A 70 -23.61 17.48 -9.16
C GLY A 70 -23.28 16.25 -8.33
N TYR A 71 -23.36 16.27 -7.01
CA TYR A 71 -23.07 15.04 -6.25
C TYR A 71 -24.35 14.24 -6.00
N GLN A 72 -24.30 12.93 -6.32
CA GLN A 72 -25.44 12.04 -6.14
C GLN A 72 -25.65 11.68 -4.66
N ASN A 73 -24.56 11.68 -3.86
CA ASN A 73 -24.58 11.35 -2.43
C ASN A 73 -23.43 12.03 -1.66
N ASN A 74 -23.39 11.82 -0.33
CA ASN A 74 -22.40 12.42 0.53
C ASN A 74 -20.98 11.85 0.30
N ALA A 75 -20.86 10.57 -0.07
CA ALA A 75 -19.57 9.95 -0.36
C ALA A 75 -18.88 10.64 -1.56
N GLN A 76 -19.62 10.89 -2.66
CA GLN A 76 -19.10 11.64 -3.80
C GLN A 76 -18.74 13.09 -3.45
N ARG A 77 -19.46 13.72 -2.53
CA ARG A 77 -19.12 15.05 -2.01
C ARG A 77 -17.79 15.04 -1.24
N LEU A 78 -17.60 14.06 -0.35
CA LEU A 78 -16.34 13.92 0.41
C LEU A 78 -15.18 13.57 -0.52
N MET A 79 -15.43 12.80 -1.58
CA MET A 79 -14.43 12.58 -2.63
C MET A 79 -13.95 13.91 -3.23
N ALA A 80 -14.86 14.82 -3.58
CA ALA A 80 -14.48 16.13 -4.12
C ALA A 80 -13.72 17.00 -3.10
N VAL A 81 -13.99 16.86 -1.79
CA VAL A 81 -13.20 17.51 -0.75
C VAL A 81 -11.76 16.95 -0.78
N TYR A 82 -11.61 15.63 -0.85
CA TYR A 82 -10.29 15.00 -0.96
C TYR A 82 -9.57 15.39 -2.26
N GLU A 83 -10.26 15.44 -3.39
CA GLU A 83 -9.67 15.89 -4.66
C GLU A 83 -9.07 17.29 -4.58
N SER A 84 -9.69 18.17 -3.80
CA SER A 84 -9.19 19.53 -3.57
C SER A 84 -8.05 19.61 -2.56
N SER A 85 -8.16 18.86 -1.45
CA SER A 85 -7.24 18.98 -0.33
C SER A 85 -6.01 18.06 -0.44
N ARG A 86 -6.20 16.87 -1.03
CA ARG A 86 -5.22 15.77 -1.11
C ARG A 86 -4.71 15.31 0.28
N LYS A 87 -5.47 15.58 1.34
CA LYS A 87 -5.09 15.21 2.70
C LYS A 87 -5.54 13.80 3.04
N PRO A 88 -4.69 12.97 3.71
CA PRO A 88 -5.06 11.61 4.11
C PRO A 88 -6.32 11.51 4.96
N GLU A 89 -6.58 12.47 5.84
CA GLU A 89 -7.79 12.51 6.65
C GLU A 89 -9.06 12.66 5.82
N ASP A 90 -9.04 13.44 4.75
CA ASP A 90 -10.18 13.61 3.85
C ASP A 90 -10.39 12.35 2.98
N PHE A 91 -9.30 11.65 2.61
CA PHE A 91 -9.38 10.32 2.00
C PHE A 91 -10.10 9.34 2.91
N LEU A 92 -9.68 9.24 4.17
CA LEU A 92 -10.29 8.31 5.12
C LEU A 92 -11.76 8.61 5.34
N ALA A 93 -12.13 9.90 5.44
CA ALA A 93 -13.52 10.32 5.59
C ALA A 93 -14.38 9.94 4.37
N ALA A 94 -13.86 10.11 3.16
CA ALA A 94 -14.56 9.74 1.94
C ALA A 94 -14.68 8.21 1.81
N ALA A 95 -13.61 7.47 2.06
CA ALA A 95 -13.59 6.01 1.98
C ALA A 95 -14.59 5.38 2.96
N ASP A 96 -14.60 5.82 4.22
CA ASP A 96 -15.56 5.35 5.24
C ASP A 96 -17.02 5.62 4.84
N GLU A 97 -17.30 6.76 4.21
CA GLU A 97 -18.65 7.09 3.75
C GLU A 97 -19.07 6.23 2.55
N PHE A 98 -18.15 5.91 1.62
CA PHE A 98 -18.42 4.94 0.56
C PHE A 98 -18.67 3.55 1.12
N GLU A 99 -17.91 3.09 2.11
CA GLU A 99 -18.15 1.79 2.75
C GLU A 99 -19.51 1.71 3.44
N LYS A 100 -19.96 2.81 4.08
CA LYS A 100 -21.31 2.89 4.63
C LYS A 100 -22.38 2.80 3.53
N LEU A 101 -22.18 3.52 2.43
CA LEU A 101 -23.08 3.47 1.27
C LEU A 101 -23.19 2.06 0.69
N PHE A 102 -22.07 1.33 0.59
CA PHE A 102 -22.02 -0.04 0.04
C PHE A 102 -22.74 -1.09 0.92
N ARG A 103 -22.98 -0.79 2.19
CA ARG A 103 -23.80 -1.64 3.08
C ARG A 103 -25.30 -1.43 2.85
N THR A 104 -25.69 -0.58 1.91
CA THR A 104 -27.07 -0.30 1.55
C THR A 104 -27.34 -0.70 0.09
N ASP A 105 -28.60 -0.89 -0.27
CA ASP A 105 -29.02 -1.15 -1.67
C ASP A 105 -29.02 0.14 -2.54
N ALA A 106 -28.53 1.27 -2.01
CA ALA A 106 -28.56 2.56 -2.69
C ALA A 106 -27.30 2.84 -3.51
N ALA A 107 -26.25 2.05 -3.40
CA ALA A 107 -25.00 2.22 -4.13
C ALA A 107 -25.17 1.97 -5.64
N THR A 108 -24.60 2.85 -6.44
CA THR A 108 -24.61 2.76 -7.90
C THR A 108 -23.27 2.24 -8.44
N ALA A 109 -23.25 1.85 -9.72
CA ALA A 109 -22.00 1.52 -10.40
C ALA A 109 -21.02 2.70 -10.43
N ASP A 110 -21.53 3.94 -10.51
CA ASP A 110 -20.70 5.14 -10.47
C ASP A 110 -20.05 5.33 -9.10
N ASP A 111 -20.73 5.03 -8.02
CA ASP A 111 -20.14 5.09 -6.67
C ASP A 111 -18.96 4.12 -6.52
N TRP A 112 -19.07 2.90 -7.04
CA TRP A 112 -17.95 1.96 -7.08
C TRP A 112 -16.78 2.46 -7.94
N ARG A 113 -17.08 3.06 -9.09
CA ARG A 113 -16.05 3.67 -9.94
C ARG A 113 -15.34 4.82 -9.23
N VAL A 114 -16.07 5.72 -8.59
CA VAL A 114 -15.50 6.86 -7.84
C VAL A 114 -14.68 6.38 -6.65
N TYR A 115 -15.15 5.34 -5.96
CA TYR A 115 -14.38 4.70 -4.88
C TYR A 115 -13.05 4.13 -5.38
N GLY A 116 -13.03 3.52 -6.57
CA GLY A 116 -11.78 3.10 -7.22
C GLY A 116 -10.82 4.27 -7.47
N VAL A 117 -11.35 5.38 -8.00
CA VAL A 117 -10.55 6.59 -8.29
C VAL A 117 -9.93 7.20 -7.02
N ILE A 118 -10.66 7.22 -5.88
CA ILE A 118 -10.10 7.76 -4.64
C ILE A 118 -8.91 6.93 -4.14
N HIS A 119 -8.99 5.60 -4.28
CA HIS A 119 -7.89 4.71 -3.94
C HIS A 119 -6.70 4.87 -4.90
N GLU A 120 -6.94 5.08 -6.19
CA GLU A 120 -5.89 5.37 -7.18
C GLU A 120 -5.11 6.64 -6.79
N TYR A 121 -5.78 7.73 -6.42
CA TYR A 121 -5.11 8.93 -5.92
C TYR A 121 -4.28 8.68 -4.67
N MET A 122 -4.76 7.82 -3.75
CA MET A 122 -3.99 7.45 -2.57
C MET A 122 -2.73 6.64 -2.93
N VAL A 123 -2.80 5.76 -3.94
CA VAL A 123 -1.62 5.05 -4.44
C VAL A 123 -0.55 6.04 -4.91
N TYR A 124 -0.92 7.03 -5.74
CA TYR A 124 0.04 8.06 -6.18
C TYR A 124 0.63 8.85 -5.01
N TYR A 125 -0.19 9.24 -4.04
CA TYR A 125 0.27 9.92 -2.83
C TYR A 125 1.27 9.06 -2.05
N CYS A 126 1.00 7.77 -1.86
CA CYS A 126 1.88 6.85 -1.15
C CYS A 126 3.21 6.65 -1.90
N ILE A 127 3.18 6.54 -3.23
CA ILE A 127 4.37 6.42 -4.07
C ILE A 127 5.25 7.67 -3.93
N GLU A 128 4.66 8.86 -4.01
CA GLU A 128 5.39 10.13 -3.83
C GLU A 128 6.05 10.23 -2.46
N LYS A 129 5.31 9.90 -1.40
CA LYS A 129 5.83 9.89 -0.02
C LYS A 129 6.96 8.89 0.16
N ALA A 130 6.81 7.66 -0.35
CA ALA A 130 7.86 6.64 -0.25
C ALA A 130 9.12 7.07 -1.02
N THR A 131 8.97 7.59 -2.24
CA THR A 131 10.08 8.07 -3.06
C THR A 131 10.84 9.18 -2.35
N GLY A 132 10.14 10.21 -1.85
CA GLY A 132 10.76 11.32 -1.12
C GLY A 132 11.44 10.85 0.17
N SER A 133 10.86 9.89 0.89
CA SER A 133 11.45 9.35 2.11
C SER A 133 12.76 8.59 1.84
N TYR A 134 12.79 7.74 0.80
CA TYR A 134 14.03 7.04 0.42
C TYR A 134 15.12 8.01 -0.06
N GLN A 135 14.74 9.02 -0.82
CA GLN A 135 15.68 10.05 -1.25
C GLN A 135 16.27 10.80 -0.05
N HIS A 136 15.44 11.21 0.88
CA HIS A 136 15.91 11.89 2.10
C HIS A 136 16.80 10.99 2.97
N ALA A 137 16.46 9.69 3.09
CA ALA A 137 17.31 8.72 3.79
C ALA A 137 18.69 8.59 3.13
N MET A 138 18.74 8.53 1.80
CA MET A 138 20.03 8.52 1.07
C MET A 138 20.83 9.80 1.28
N GLU A 139 20.19 10.97 1.31
CA GLU A 139 20.86 12.26 1.58
C GLU A 139 21.47 12.30 2.97
N LEU A 140 20.74 11.85 4.00
CA LEU A 140 21.21 11.79 5.39
C LEU A 140 22.37 10.79 5.56
N ALA A 141 22.33 9.66 4.89
CA ALA A 141 23.32 8.60 5.00
C ALA A 141 24.59 8.85 4.16
N ARG A 142 24.53 9.78 3.20
CA ARG A 142 25.63 10.05 2.28
C ARG A 142 26.92 10.45 3.01
N GLY A 143 27.97 9.63 2.85
CA GLY A 143 29.28 9.86 3.45
C GLY A 143 29.41 9.54 4.94
N SER A 144 28.32 9.12 5.60
CA SER A 144 28.31 8.76 7.03
C SER A 144 27.93 7.30 7.30
N ASP A 145 27.03 6.72 6.49
CA ASP A 145 26.52 5.35 6.65
C ASP A 145 26.27 4.74 5.27
N ALA A 146 27.30 4.06 4.75
CA ALA A 146 27.22 3.43 3.43
C ALA A 146 26.18 2.30 3.37
N GLU A 147 26.01 1.53 4.44
CA GLU A 147 25.01 0.44 4.50
C GLU A 147 23.58 1.01 4.38
N MET A 148 23.25 2.02 5.17
CA MET A 148 21.94 2.67 5.12
C MET A 148 21.69 3.34 3.77
N TYR A 149 22.71 4.00 3.19
CA TYR A 149 22.61 4.60 1.86
C TYR A 149 22.20 3.57 0.80
N HIS A 150 22.92 2.43 0.72
CA HIS A 150 22.61 1.37 -0.25
C HIS A 150 21.29 0.66 0.05
N ARG A 151 20.93 0.53 1.32
CA ARG A 151 19.64 -0.03 1.73
C ARG A 151 18.48 0.83 1.24
N ALA A 152 18.53 2.14 1.47
CA ALA A 152 17.51 3.08 1.00
C ALA A 152 17.46 3.12 -0.54
N ARG A 153 18.64 3.10 -1.20
CA ARG A 153 18.75 3.05 -2.67
C ARG A 153 18.07 1.81 -3.26
N ARG A 154 18.32 0.62 -2.73
CA ARG A 154 17.69 -0.62 -3.18
C ARG A 154 16.16 -0.59 -2.97
N GLN A 155 15.67 -0.04 -1.84
CA GLN A 155 14.22 0.15 -1.66
C GLN A 155 13.61 1.11 -2.69
N SER A 156 14.31 2.19 -3.04
CA SER A 156 13.90 3.10 -4.11
C SER A 156 13.86 2.41 -5.47
N ILE A 157 14.87 1.63 -5.82
CA ILE A 157 14.92 0.84 -7.06
C ILE A 157 13.75 -0.14 -7.11
N LEU A 158 13.50 -0.87 -6.02
CA LEU A 158 12.38 -1.82 -5.92
C LEU A 158 11.02 -1.14 -6.16
N LEU A 159 10.79 0.01 -5.52
CA LEU A 159 9.57 0.78 -5.71
C LEU A 159 9.42 1.20 -7.18
N ARG A 160 10.47 1.75 -7.78
CA ARG A 160 10.48 2.17 -9.19
C ARG A 160 10.23 1.00 -10.15
N CYS A 161 10.80 -0.16 -9.89
CA CYS A 161 10.50 -1.38 -10.67
C CYS A 161 9.03 -1.77 -10.59
N ARG A 162 8.43 -1.70 -9.38
CA ARG A 162 7.01 -2.03 -9.15
C ARG A 162 6.04 -1.10 -9.88
N ILE A 163 6.42 0.16 -10.08
CA ILE A 163 5.62 1.15 -10.82
C ILE A 163 5.96 1.26 -12.31
N GLY A 164 6.68 0.27 -12.86
CA GLY A 164 6.95 0.16 -14.29
C GLY A 164 8.19 0.90 -14.78
N GLN A 165 9.04 1.45 -13.90
CA GLN A 165 10.27 2.17 -14.24
C GLN A 165 11.52 1.26 -14.20
N GLY A 166 11.37 -0.05 -14.27
CA GLY A 166 12.46 -1.01 -14.15
C GLY A 166 13.54 -0.83 -15.22
N ALA A 167 13.16 -0.55 -16.46
CA ALA A 167 14.11 -0.32 -17.55
C ALA A 167 15.02 0.90 -17.32
N ASP A 168 14.46 1.96 -16.75
CA ASP A 168 15.22 3.17 -16.40
C ASP A 168 16.21 2.89 -15.28
N CYS A 169 15.74 2.19 -14.22
CA CYS A 169 16.59 1.76 -13.13
C CYS A 169 17.78 0.92 -13.61
N ILE A 170 17.54 -0.04 -14.49
CA ILE A 170 18.59 -0.89 -15.05
C ILE A 170 19.62 -0.04 -15.80
N ARG A 171 19.19 0.85 -16.71
CA ARG A 171 20.11 1.73 -17.45
C ARG A 171 20.97 2.62 -16.54
N GLU A 172 20.35 3.16 -15.50
CA GLU A 172 21.06 3.98 -14.50
C GLU A 172 22.12 3.16 -13.75
N GLN A 173 21.78 1.94 -13.31
CA GLN A 173 22.74 1.10 -12.60
C GLN A 173 23.85 0.56 -13.53
N GLU A 174 23.55 0.23 -14.79
CA GLU A 174 24.56 -0.13 -15.79
C GLU A 174 25.58 0.99 -16.03
N ALA A 175 25.10 2.25 -16.04
CA ALA A 175 26.01 3.40 -16.18
C ALA A 175 26.93 3.51 -14.95
N VAL A 176 26.37 3.43 -13.74
CA VAL A 176 27.15 3.51 -12.49
C VAL A 176 28.18 2.37 -12.39
N THR A 177 27.80 1.14 -12.73
CA THR A 177 28.72 0.00 -12.68
C THR A 177 29.83 0.10 -13.72
N ARG A 178 29.55 0.68 -14.90
CA ARG A 178 30.56 0.95 -15.93
C ARG A 178 31.56 2.03 -15.53
N GLU A 179 31.10 3.07 -14.82
CA GLU A 179 31.94 4.13 -14.31
C GLU A 179 32.77 3.70 -13.10
N HIS A 180 32.29 2.75 -12.33
CA HIS A 180 32.90 2.26 -11.09
C HIS A 180 32.92 0.72 -11.05
N PRO A 181 33.70 0.06 -11.94
CA PRO A 181 33.70 -1.40 -12.08
C PRO A 181 34.28 -2.14 -10.87
N ASP A 182 35.07 -1.45 -10.05
CA ASP A 182 35.65 -1.93 -8.80
C ASP A 182 34.79 -1.63 -7.56
N ASN A 183 33.59 -1.10 -7.74
CA ASN A 183 32.64 -0.84 -6.66
C ASN A 183 31.67 -2.01 -6.51
N GLU A 184 31.90 -2.85 -5.50
CA GLU A 184 31.07 -4.01 -5.13
C GLU A 184 29.58 -3.66 -5.01
N ALA A 185 29.25 -2.57 -4.30
CA ALA A 185 27.88 -2.13 -4.08
C ALA A 185 27.16 -1.73 -5.39
N ALA A 186 27.89 -1.23 -6.41
CA ALA A 186 27.32 -0.93 -7.71
C ALA A 186 26.85 -2.20 -8.45
N HIS A 187 27.62 -3.29 -8.35
CA HIS A 187 27.22 -4.59 -8.92
C HIS A 187 26.00 -5.18 -8.19
N VAL A 188 25.94 -5.06 -6.86
CA VAL A 188 24.78 -5.48 -6.07
C VAL A 188 23.52 -4.68 -6.47
N ASP A 189 23.63 -3.35 -6.62
CA ASP A 189 22.51 -2.50 -7.01
C ASP A 189 22.06 -2.79 -8.46
N LEU A 190 22.97 -3.13 -9.36
CA LEU A 190 22.64 -3.57 -10.73
C LEU A 190 21.92 -4.94 -10.72
N ALA A 191 22.44 -5.92 -9.97
CA ALA A 191 21.79 -7.21 -9.81
C ALA A 191 20.37 -7.08 -9.26
N HIS A 192 20.19 -6.21 -8.24
CA HIS A 192 18.88 -5.86 -7.69
C HIS A 192 17.93 -5.28 -8.74
N ALA A 193 18.39 -4.30 -9.53
CA ALA A 193 17.59 -3.67 -10.58
C ALA A 193 17.19 -4.67 -11.67
N LEU A 194 18.11 -5.53 -12.11
CA LEU A 194 17.85 -6.57 -13.09
C LEU A 194 16.85 -7.62 -12.58
N PHE A 195 17.01 -8.06 -11.34
CA PHE A 195 16.12 -9.05 -10.72
C PHE A 195 14.68 -8.55 -10.61
N PHE A 196 14.48 -7.36 -10.02
CA PHE A 196 13.15 -6.77 -9.85
C PHE A 196 12.60 -6.13 -11.14
N GLY A 197 13.47 -5.80 -12.10
CA GLY A 197 13.12 -5.41 -13.47
C GLY A 197 12.73 -6.59 -14.38
N GLY A 198 12.73 -7.82 -13.85
CA GLY A 198 12.26 -9.01 -14.56
C GLY A 198 13.27 -9.64 -15.54
N GLN A 199 14.55 -9.27 -15.48
CA GLN A 199 15.62 -9.76 -16.36
C GLN A 199 16.49 -10.81 -15.65
N ALA A 200 15.90 -11.95 -15.29
CA ALA A 200 16.54 -12.96 -14.44
C ALA A 200 17.82 -13.55 -15.07
N GLU A 201 17.83 -13.82 -16.39
CA GLU A 201 19.03 -14.32 -17.10
C GLU A 201 20.19 -13.34 -16.98
N ARG A 202 19.93 -12.05 -17.23
CA ARG A 202 20.96 -11.02 -17.13
C ARG A 202 21.41 -10.78 -15.71
N CYS A 203 20.47 -10.89 -14.74
CA CYS A 203 20.79 -10.80 -13.32
C CYS A 203 21.79 -11.91 -12.93
N LEU A 204 21.53 -13.15 -13.33
CA LEU A 204 22.41 -14.28 -13.06
C LEU A 204 23.80 -14.06 -13.68
N GLN A 205 23.86 -13.69 -14.96
CA GLN A 205 25.11 -13.40 -15.64
C GLN A 205 25.94 -12.33 -14.92
N VAL A 206 25.31 -11.20 -14.58
CA VAL A 206 25.99 -10.10 -13.87
C VAL A 206 26.48 -10.54 -12.49
N CYS A 207 25.70 -11.35 -11.74
CA CYS A 207 26.14 -11.89 -10.47
C CYS A 207 27.33 -12.83 -10.61
N GLU A 208 27.29 -13.77 -11.57
CA GLU A 208 28.39 -14.72 -11.83
C GLU A 208 29.68 -13.98 -12.22
N GLU A 209 29.61 -12.99 -13.11
CA GLU A 209 30.75 -12.17 -13.52
C GLU A 209 31.31 -11.36 -12.34
N ALA A 210 30.45 -10.73 -11.53
CA ALA A 210 30.86 -9.93 -10.38
C ALA A 210 31.47 -10.78 -9.27
N LEU A 211 31.00 -12.02 -9.05
CA LEU A 211 31.51 -12.95 -8.06
C LEU A 211 32.95 -13.43 -8.37
N LEU A 212 33.44 -13.30 -9.61
CA LEU A 212 34.85 -13.52 -9.93
C LEU A 212 35.76 -12.48 -9.28
N THR A 213 35.26 -11.26 -9.10
CA THR A 213 36.00 -10.14 -8.47
C THR A 213 35.66 -10.01 -6.99
N PHE A 214 34.42 -10.25 -6.60
CA PHE A 214 33.86 -10.07 -5.24
C PHE A 214 33.28 -11.40 -4.70
N PRO A 215 34.11 -12.44 -4.50
CA PRO A 215 33.61 -13.77 -4.12
C PRO A 215 32.94 -13.82 -2.73
N GLU A 216 33.19 -12.82 -1.88
CA GLU A 216 32.63 -12.73 -0.51
C GLU A 216 31.42 -11.81 -0.42
N GLU A 217 30.90 -11.27 -1.55
CA GLU A 217 29.68 -10.46 -1.53
C GLU A 217 28.43 -11.32 -1.50
N GLY A 218 27.90 -11.51 -0.31
CA GLY A 218 26.75 -12.41 -0.07
C GLY A 218 25.48 -12.01 -0.81
N MET A 219 25.24 -10.71 -1.05
CA MET A 219 24.04 -10.28 -1.80
C MET A 219 24.10 -10.65 -3.27
N LEU A 220 25.29 -10.71 -3.89
CA LEU A 220 25.42 -11.27 -5.24
C LEU A 220 25.04 -12.73 -5.27
N HIS A 221 25.43 -13.51 -4.29
CA HIS A 221 24.98 -14.89 -4.13
C HIS A 221 23.46 -14.98 -3.93
N VAL A 222 22.85 -14.12 -3.10
CA VAL A 222 21.40 -14.10 -2.93
C VAL A 222 20.70 -13.87 -4.26
N TYR A 223 21.11 -12.84 -5.03
CA TYR A 223 20.46 -12.55 -6.33
C TYR A 223 20.74 -13.62 -7.39
N ALA A 224 21.92 -14.24 -7.41
CA ALA A 224 22.19 -15.36 -8.32
C ALA A 224 21.24 -16.55 -8.05
N GLY A 225 21.11 -16.95 -6.78
CA GLY A 225 20.19 -18.00 -6.37
C GLY A 225 18.72 -17.66 -6.70
N ASP A 226 18.29 -16.43 -6.42
CA ASP A 226 16.93 -15.96 -6.71
C ASP A 226 16.65 -15.90 -8.22
N ALA A 227 17.65 -15.51 -9.03
CA ALA A 227 17.58 -15.55 -10.48
C ALA A 227 17.47 -16.99 -11.00
N CYS A 228 18.29 -17.92 -10.51
CA CYS A 228 18.20 -19.35 -10.82
C CYS A 228 16.79 -19.89 -10.49
N ARG A 229 16.21 -19.55 -9.33
CA ARG A 229 14.85 -19.96 -8.98
C ARG A 229 13.81 -19.43 -9.96
N LYS A 230 13.88 -18.14 -10.34
CA LYS A 230 12.99 -17.57 -11.37
C LYS A 230 13.09 -18.29 -12.71
N LEU A 231 14.30 -18.74 -13.07
CA LEU A 231 14.59 -19.53 -14.27
C LEU A 231 14.26 -21.01 -14.11
N LYS A 232 13.76 -21.45 -12.96
CA LYS A 232 13.49 -22.85 -12.58
C LYS A 232 14.74 -23.74 -12.57
N ARG A 233 15.93 -23.15 -12.45
CA ARG A 233 17.23 -23.83 -12.31
C ARG A 233 17.52 -24.10 -10.83
N TYR A 234 16.64 -24.89 -10.18
CA TYR A 234 16.61 -25.03 -8.73
C TYR A 234 17.90 -25.63 -8.16
N GLU A 235 18.50 -26.61 -8.85
CA GLU A 235 19.74 -27.24 -8.40
C GLU A 235 20.93 -26.25 -8.32
N GLU A 236 20.93 -25.24 -9.16
CA GLU A 236 21.94 -24.19 -9.21
C GLU A 236 21.66 -23.07 -8.17
N ALA A 237 20.42 -22.91 -7.75
CA ALA A 237 20.04 -21.89 -6.79
C ALA A 237 20.58 -22.16 -5.38
N PHE A 238 20.50 -23.43 -4.93
CA PHE A 238 20.88 -23.80 -3.56
C PHE A 238 22.34 -23.49 -3.21
N PRO A 239 23.36 -23.87 -4.04
CA PRO A 239 24.75 -23.53 -3.77
C PRO A 239 24.99 -22.03 -3.54
N HIS A 240 24.31 -21.18 -4.28
CA HIS A 240 24.42 -19.74 -4.12
C HIS A 240 23.85 -19.28 -2.76
N TRP A 241 22.63 -19.65 -2.42
CA TRP A 241 22.05 -19.27 -1.12
C TRP A 241 22.82 -19.84 0.08
N GLU A 242 23.33 -21.08 -0.04
CA GLU A 242 24.20 -21.68 0.98
C GLU A 242 25.52 -20.93 1.13
N ALA A 243 26.08 -20.41 0.03
CA ALA A 243 27.26 -19.57 0.06
C ALA A 243 26.97 -18.25 0.79
N ALA A 244 25.85 -17.56 0.49
CA ALA A 244 25.45 -16.35 1.19
C ALA A 244 25.32 -16.57 2.70
N VAL A 245 24.63 -17.63 3.14
CA VAL A 245 24.44 -17.94 4.56
C VAL A 245 25.75 -18.32 5.27
N ARG A 246 26.72 -18.91 4.57
CA ARG A 246 28.07 -19.20 5.12
C ARG A 246 28.90 -17.93 5.30
N LEU A 247 28.76 -16.94 4.41
CA LEU A 247 29.47 -15.68 4.49
C LEU A 247 28.99 -14.80 5.66
N ASP A 248 27.70 -14.69 5.83
CA ASP A 248 27.11 -14.02 6.99
C ASP A 248 25.73 -14.61 7.30
N ASP A 249 25.50 -15.01 8.54
CA ASP A 249 24.23 -15.53 9.03
C ASP A 249 23.09 -14.50 9.07
N LYS A 250 23.41 -13.23 8.79
CA LYS A 250 22.44 -12.13 8.62
C LYS A 250 21.68 -12.21 7.32
N TYR A 251 22.15 -12.96 6.32
CA TYR A 251 21.45 -13.11 5.03
C TYR A 251 20.21 -14.01 5.17
N LEU A 252 19.24 -13.55 5.99
CA LEU A 252 17.95 -14.23 6.12
C LEU A 252 17.21 -14.34 4.80
N ASP A 253 17.39 -13.38 3.89
CA ASP A 253 16.77 -13.39 2.54
C ASP A 253 17.12 -14.68 1.78
N ALA A 254 18.37 -15.16 1.82
CA ALA A 254 18.77 -16.42 1.25
C ALA A 254 18.01 -17.59 1.87
N MET A 255 17.85 -17.60 3.21
CA MET A 255 17.10 -18.64 3.89
C MET A 255 15.60 -18.60 3.55
N TYR A 256 15.00 -17.42 3.46
CA TYR A 256 13.63 -17.26 2.97
C TYR A 256 13.47 -17.86 1.57
N SER A 257 14.37 -17.50 0.64
CA SER A 257 14.36 -18.02 -0.75
C SER A 257 14.50 -19.54 -0.77
N MET A 258 15.41 -20.12 0.03
CA MET A 258 15.57 -21.57 0.14
C MET A 258 14.30 -22.25 0.68
N ALA A 259 13.68 -21.71 1.72
CA ALA A 259 12.47 -22.28 2.31
C ALA A 259 11.30 -22.28 1.31
N PHE A 260 11.08 -21.15 0.62
CA PHE A 260 10.07 -21.09 -0.44
C PHE A 260 10.35 -22.06 -1.58
N CYS A 261 11.62 -22.14 -2.04
CA CYS A 261 12.01 -23.05 -3.09
C CYS A 261 11.77 -24.53 -2.71
N ARG A 262 12.09 -24.93 -1.46
CA ARG A 262 11.79 -26.28 -0.94
C ARG A 262 10.28 -26.54 -0.93
N GLY A 263 9.48 -25.54 -0.54
CA GLY A 263 8.02 -25.63 -0.61
C GLY A 263 7.49 -25.82 -2.04
N ASP A 264 7.98 -25.02 -2.99
CA ASP A 264 7.63 -25.12 -4.43
C ASP A 264 7.96 -26.51 -5.01
N LEU A 265 9.02 -27.15 -4.49
CA LEU A 265 9.45 -28.51 -4.86
C LEU A 265 8.71 -29.62 -4.08
N GLY A 266 7.73 -29.30 -3.25
CA GLY A 266 6.99 -30.27 -2.42
C GLY A 266 7.82 -30.87 -1.28
N GLN A 267 9.00 -30.32 -0.98
CA GLN A 267 9.91 -30.80 0.08
C GLN A 267 9.59 -30.14 1.40
N PHE A 268 8.34 -30.32 1.88
CA PHE A 268 7.78 -29.57 2.99
C PHE A 268 8.52 -29.77 4.31
N ASP A 269 9.04 -30.96 4.61
CA ASP A 269 9.84 -31.18 5.82
C ASP A 269 11.11 -30.30 5.82
N LYS A 270 11.84 -30.28 4.68
CA LYS A 270 13.05 -29.46 4.55
C LYS A 270 12.71 -27.96 4.61
N ALA A 271 11.58 -27.54 4.02
CA ALA A 271 11.11 -26.18 4.13
C ALA A 271 10.81 -25.78 5.57
N ALA A 272 10.14 -26.68 6.34
CA ALA A 272 9.82 -26.45 7.75
C ALA A 272 11.10 -26.28 8.60
N ASP A 273 12.11 -27.13 8.39
CA ASP A 273 13.39 -27.03 9.11
C ASP A 273 14.08 -25.67 8.87
N ILE A 274 14.04 -25.17 7.64
CA ILE A 274 14.60 -23.85 7.30
C ILE A 274 13.79 -22.72 7.96
N TRP A 275 12.45 -22.80 7.93
CA TRP A 275 11.58 -21.84 8.59
C TRP A 275 11.82 -21.77 10.10
N GLU A 276 11.98 -22.91 10.77
CA GLU A 276 12.34 -22.97 12.18
C GLU A 276 13.74 -22.37 12.44
N GLY A 277 14.69 -22.60 11.51
CA GLY A 277 16.01 -21.99 11.55
C GLY A 277 15.98 -20.47 11.48
N ILE A 278 15.12 -19.89 10.62
CA ILE A 278 14.89 -18.45 10.52
C ILE A 278 14.32 -17.92 11.83
N ALA A 279 13.26 -18.55 12.35
CA ALA A 279 12.63 -18.13 13.61
C ALA A 279 13.64 -18.08 14.77
N ARG A 280 14.45 -19.12 14.94
CA ARG A 280 15.50 -19.16 15.97
C ARG A 280 16.53 -18.03 15.84
N ARG A 281 16.91 -17.64 14.60
CA ARG A 281 17.85 -16.52 14.37
C ARG A 281 17.22 -15.17 14.72
N LEU A 282 15.94 -15.01 14.42
CA LEU A 282 15.19 -13.79 14.77
C LEU A 282 15.05 -13.67 16.30
N ASP A 283 14.70 -14.77 17.00
CA ASP A 283 14.63 -14.80 18.45
C ASP A 283 15.97 -14.45 19.12
N ALA A 284 17.07 -15.01 18.61
CA ALA A 284 18.40 -14.71 19.11
C ALA A 284 18.80 -13.24 18.98
N ARG A 285 18.12 -12.49 18.09
CA ARG A 285 18.28 -11.04 17.89
C ARG A 285 17.25 -10.22 18.68
N GLY A 286 16.38 -10.86 19.49
CA GLY A 286 15.30 -10.17 20.21
C GLY A 286 14.12 -9.74 19.33
N LEU A 287 13.98 -10.31 18.13
CA LEU A 287 12.93 -10.01 17.15
C LEU A 287 11.81 -11.07 17.21
N GLU A 288 11.18 -11.21 18.38
CA GLU A 288 10.19 -12.26 18.64
C GLU A 288 8.91 -12.10 17.82
N ILE A 289 8.51 -10.86 17.54
CA ILE A 289 7.32 -10.55 16.73
C ILE A 289 7.55 -11.00 15.28
N GLU A 290 8.71 -10.71 14.73
CA GLU A 290 9.11 -11.08 13.37
C GLU A 290 9.30 -12.59 13.24
N ALA A 291 9.70 -13.28 14.31
CA ALA A 291 9.88 -14.73 14.37
C ALA A 291 8.54 -15.50 14.29
N GLN A 292 7.42 -14.86 14.60
CA GLN A 292 6.11 -15.52 14.58
C GLN A 292 5.68 -15.99 13.19
N TRP A 293 5.95 -15.18 12.17
CA TRP A 293 5.58 -15.57 10.80
C TRP A 293 6.36 -16.80 10.27
N PRO A 294 7.69 -16.90 10.40
CA PRO A 294 8.42 -18.13 10.09
C PRO A 294 7.93 -19.37 10.88
N ARG A 295 7.59 -19.23 12.15
CA ARG A 295 7.00 -20.34 12.94
C ARG A 295 5.70 -20.83 12.30
N ASN A 296 4.78 -19.90 11.95
CA ASN A 296 3.53 -20.24 11.30
C ASN A 296 3.75 -20.93 9.93
N MET A 297 4.79 -20.53 9.21
CA MET A 297 5.15 -21.16 7.94
C MET A 297 5.72 -22.58 8.15
N ALA A 298 6.53 -22.80 9.18
CA ALA A 298 7.03 -24.13 9.54
C ALA A 298 5.88 -25.08 9.88
N GLU A 299 4.91 -24.63 10.69
CA GLU A 299 3.73 -25.42 11.05
C GLU A 299 2.88 -25.78 9.80
N LYS A 300 2.67 -24.83 8.89
CA LYS A 300 1.97 -25.09 7.62
C LYS A 300 2.69 -26.13 6.77
N CYS A 301 4.01 -26.02 6.65
CA CYS A 301 4.80 -26.99 5.89
C CYS A 301 4.72 -28.38 6.55
N ARG A 302 4.83 -28.49 7.88
CA ARG A 302 4.68 -29.76 8.59
C ARG A 302 3.28 -30.39 8.41
N ALA A 303 2.24 -29.57 8.30
CA ALA A 303 0.89 -30.06 8.03
C ALA A 303 0.72 -30.61 6.60
N GLN A 304 1.47 -30.07 5.64
CA GLN A 304 1.47 -30.51 4.24
C GLN A 304 2.37 -31.71 3.97
N ALA A 305 3.33 -32.00 4.85
CA ALA A 305 4.24 -33.14 4.75
C ALA A 305 3.60 -34.48 5.17
N LYS A 306 2.44 -34.41 5.87
CA LYS A 306 1.63 -35.57 6.31
C LYS A 306 0.65 -36.02 5.24
#